data_3b62f6ec03782f4a1a39637d39c80b68
#
_entry.id   3b62f6ec03782f4a1a39637d39c80b68
#
_cell.length_a   1.000
_cell.length_b   1.000
_cell.length_c   1.000
_cell.angle_alpha   90.00
_cell.angle_beta   90.00
_cell.angle_gamma   90.00
#
_symmetry.space_group_name_H-M   'P 1'
#
loop_
_entity.id
_entity.type
_entity.pdbx_description
1 polymer ?
#
loop_
_entity_poly.entity_id
_entity_poly.type
_entity_poly.pdbx_seq_one_letter_code
_entity_poly.pdbx_strand_id
1 'polypeptide(L)'
;MEKFTKIKSILHFILDDSNHKIIADALYKDLRKPNEEVITTEITPIVLTIKEVVRNLKYWIKDEHVPSPVTMVGMSSFIKYESKGNILIISPWNYPFQLTIYPLIYAIASGNAVIIKPSEIASETSKVIYNMMQELFSEMK
;
A
#
# COMPACT_ATOMS: atom_id res chain seq x y z
N MET A 1 -7.98 9.10 11.09
CA MET A 1 -7.58 10.24 10.25
C MET A 1 -6.18 10.05 9.66
N GLU A 2 -5.18 9.74 10.45
CA GLU A 2 -3.76 9.55 10.04
C GLU A 2 -3.54 8.54 8.89
N LYS A 3 -4.20 7.37 8.93
CA LYS A 3 -4.10 6.34 7.87
C LYS A 3 -4.49 6.86 6.48
N PHE A 4 -5.56 7.65 6.41
CA PHE A 4 -6.02 8.26 5.15
C PHE A 4 -5.01 9.28 4.61
N THR A 5 -4.39 10.04 5.50
CA THR A 5 -3.35 11.00 5.13
C THR A 5 -2.15 10.29 4.51
N LYS A 6 -1.64 9.24 5.17
CA LYS A 6 -0.52 8.42 4.68
C LYS A 6 -0.80 7.82 3.30
N ILE A 7 -1.98 7.23 3.11
CA ILE A 7 -2.36 6.63 1.82
C ILE A 7 -2.50 7.69 0.73
N LYS A 8 -3.05 8.85 1.05
CA LYS A 8 -3.16 9.97 0.10
C LYS A 8 -1.80 10.57 -0.26
N SER A 9 -0.85 10.63 0.67
CA SER A 9 0.52 11.07 0.37
C SER A 9 1.20 10.15 -0.64
N ILE A 10 1.02 8.83 -0.54
CA ILE A 10 1.50 7.88 -1.56
C ILE A 10 0.87 8.19 -2.93
N LEU A 11 -0.44 8.47 -2.97
CA LEU A 11 -1.12 8.82 -4.22
C LEU A 11 -0.57 10.09 -4.85
N HIS A 12 -0.39 11.15 -4.05
CA HIS A 12 0.14 12.42 -4.54
C HIS A 12 1.57 12.26 -5.07
N PHE A 13 2.41 11.49 -4.36
CA PHE A 13 3.77 11.19 -4.82
C PHE A 13 3.77 10.50 -6.19
N ILE A 14 2.92 9.48 -6.38
CA ILE A 14 2.86 8.71 -7.62
C ILE A 14 2.29 9.52 -8.79
N LEU A 15 1.36 10.44 -8.53
CA LEU A 15 0.73 11.27 -9.56
C LEU A 15 1.53 12.52 -9.92
N ASP A 16 2.62 12.82 -9.22
CA ASP A 16 3.53 13.90 -9.60
C ASP A 16 4.37 13.47 -10.82
N ASP A 17 4.37 14.31 -11.86
CA ASP A 17 5.02 14.01 -13.13
C ASP A 17 6.53 13.76 -13.00
N SER A 18 7.20 14.46 -12.07
CA SER A 18 8.62 14.28 -11.82
C SER A 18 8.92 12.92 -11.17
N ASN A 19 8.12 12.52 -10.21
CA ASN A 19 8.24 11.23 -9.55
C ASN A 19 7.86 10.07 -10.47
N HIS A 20 6.82 10.27 -11.30
CA HIS A 20 6.45 9.30 -12.32
C HIS A 20 7.62 8.99 -13.27
N LYS A 21 8.32 10.03 -13.73
CA LYS A 21 9.51 9.87 -14.56
C LYS A 21 10.63 9.11 -13.84
N ILE A 22 10.90 9.44 -12.58
CA ILE A 22 11.90 8.75 -11.76
C ILE A 22 11.58 7.24 -11.62
N ILE A 23 10.32 6.90 -11.38
CA ILE A 23 9.85 5.50 -11.30
C ILE A 23 10.04 4.80 -12.65
N ALA A 24 9.62 5.43 -13.75
CA ALA A 24 9.74 4.86 -15.09
C ALA A 24 11.20 4.66 -15.51
N ASP A 25 12.07 5.62 -15.24
CA ASP A 25 13.51 5.54 -15.54
C ASP A 25 14.18 4.40 -14.75
N ALA A 26 13.81 4.19 -13.49
CA ALA A 26 14.32 3.10 -12.67
C ALA A 26 13.88 1.72 -13.21
N LEU A 27 12.60 1.57 -13.53
CA LEU A 27 12.06 0.34 -14.13
C LEU A 27 12.64 0.05 -15.51
N TYR A 28 12.94 1.09 -16.29
CA TYR A 28 13.64 0.91 -17.55
C TYR A 28 15.08 0.45 -17.34
N LYS A 29 15.80 0.97 -16.35
CA LYS A 29 17.16 0.52 -16.02
C LYS A 29 17.20 -0.93 -15.56
N ASP A 30 16.31 -1.33 -14.68
CA ASP A 30 16.27 -2.68 -14.11
C ASP A 30 15.73 -3.73 -15.11
N LEU A 31 14.63 -3.42 -15.80
CA LEU A 31 13.83 -4.41 -16.53
C LEU A 31 13.59 -4.07 -18.00
N ARG A 32 14.08 -2.91 -18.47
CA ARG A 32 13.81 -2.39 -19.82
C ARG A 32 12.31 -2.19 -20.11
N LYS A 33 11.50 -1.96 -19.09
CA LYS A 33 10.07 -1.68 -19.25
C LYS A 33 9.86 -0.34 -19.94
N PRO A 34 9.15 -0.28 -21.07
CA PRO A 34 8.75 0.99 -21.69
C PRO A 34 7.74 1.73 -20.82
N ASN A 35 7.65 3.05 -20.98
CA ASN A 35 6.82 3.90 -20.14
C ASN A 35 5.33 3.50 -20.15
N GLU A 36 4.81 3.06 -21.29
CA GLU A 36 3.42 2.61 -21.45
C GLU A 36 3.13 1.37 -20.62
N GLU A 37 4.08 0.45 -20.53
CA GLU A 37 3.99 -0.74 -19.69
C GLU A 37 4.07 -0.35 -18.22
N VAL A 38 4.97 0.57 -17.84
CA VAL A 38 5.06 1.08 -16.46
C VAL A 38 3.74 1.68 -16.02
N ILE A 39 3.12 2.54 -16.84
CA ILE A 39 1.83 3.15 -16.53
C ILE A 39 0.76 2.08 -16.31
N THR A 40 0.65 1.11 -17.19
CA THR A 40 -0.44 0.13 -17.18
C THR A 40 -0.27 -0.94 -16.11
N THR A 41 0.95 -1.38 -15.84
CA THR A 41 1.21 -2.54 -14.97
C THR A 41 1.72 -2.19 -13.58
N GLU A 42 2.43 -1.06 -13.43
CA GLU A 42 3.04 -0.68 -12.14
C GLU A 42 2.29 0.47 -11.46
N ILE A 43 1.83 1.47 -12.21
CA ILE A 43 1.22 2.69 -11.65
C ILE A 43 -0.30 2.59 -11.54
N THR A 44 -0.98 2.27 -12.63
CA THR A 44 -2.46 2.24 -12.66
C THR A 44 -3.07 1.31 -11.60
N PRO A 45 -2.58 0.08 -11.38
CA PRO A 45 -3.12 -0.79 -10.33
C PRO A 45 -3.03 -0.17 -8.93
N ILE A 46 -1.92 0.53 -8.63
CA ILE A 46 -1.73 1.21 -7.34
C ILE A 46 -2.72 2.35 -7.18
N VAL A 47 -2.87 3.20 -8.20
CA VAL A 47 -3.82 4.32 -8.19
C VAL A 47 -5.25 3.84 -7.97
N LEU A 48 -5.66 2.77 -8.66
CA LEU A 48 -6.99 2.16 -8.49
C LEU A 48 -7.19 1.61 -7.09
N THR A 49 -6.18 0.91 -6.55
CA THR A 49 -6.19 0.39 -5.17
C THR A 49 -6.33 1.49 -4.13
N ILE A 50 -5.58 2.57 -4.26
CA ILE A 50 -5.69 3.70 -3.34
C ILE A 50 -7.10 4.30 -3.36
N LYS A 51 -7.67 4.50 -4.56
CA LYS A 51 -9.04 5.02 -4.71
C LYS A 51 -10.07 4.07 -4.07
N GLU A 52 -9.91 2.76 -4.25
CA GLU A 52 -10.76 1.74 -3.64
C GLU A 52 -10.66 1.78 -2.12
N VAL A 53 -9.45 1.75 -1.55
CA VAL A 53 -9.21 1.77 -0.11
C VAL A 53 -9.76 3.06 0.51
N VAL A 54 -9.49 4.22 -0.07
CA VAL A 54 -9.99 5.51 0.45
C VAL A 54 -11.51 5.55 0.47
N ARG A 55 -12.17 4.97 -0.53
CA ARG A 55 -13.64 4.91 -0.62
C ARG A 55 -14.25 3.96 0.40
N ASN A 56 -13.64 2.79 0.60
CA ASN A 56 -14.24 1.67 1.31
C ASN A 56 -13.75 1.48 2.75
N LEU A 57 -12.57 2.00 3.11
CA LEU A 57 -11.92 1.75 4.41
C LEU A 57 -12.85 2.03 5.60
N LYS A 58 -13.64 3.12 5.53
CA LYS A 58 -14.60 3.48 6.59
C LYS A 58 -15.69 2.41 6.83
N TYR A 59 -15.96 1.57 5.83
CA TYR A 59 -16.90 0.46 5.94
C TYR A 59 -16.19 -0.81 6.44
N TRP A 60 -14.98 -1.08 5.95
CA TRP A 60 -14.20 -2.28 6.31
C TRP A 60 -13.76 -2.32 7.78
N ILE A 61 -13.59 -1.15 8.40
CA ILE A 61 -13.18 -1.05 9.82
C ILE A 61 -14.35 -1.08 10.81
N LYS A 62 -15.60 -1.18 10.34
CA LYS A 62 -16.77 -1.28 11.21
C LYS A 62 -16.90 -2.67 11.80
N ASP A 63 -17.40 -2.71 13.05
CA ASP A 63 -17.80 -3.96 13.67
C ASP A 63 -18.93 -4.63 12.85
N GLU A 64 -18.80 -5.91 12.57
CA GLU A 64 -19.81 -6.72 11.88
C GLU A 64 -20.68 -7.42 12.90
N HIS A 65 -21.95 -6.99 13.03
CA HIS A 65 -22.91 -7.63 13.92
C HIS A 65 -23.33 -8.99 13.40
N VAL A 66 -23.22 -10.00 14.27
CA VAL A 66 -23.62 -11.39 13.97
C VAL A 66 -24.70 -11.86 14.93
N PRO A 67 -25.54 -12.86 14.55
CA PRO A 67 -26.55 -13.41 15.45
C PRO A 67 -25.94 -13.96 16.73
N SER A 68 -26.51 -13.58 17.88
CA SER A 68 -26.13 -14.16 19.18
C SER A 68 -26.84 -15.51 19.39
N PRO A 69 -26.20 -16.49 20.02
CA PRO A 69 -26.84 -17.74 20.39
C PRO A 69 -28.07 -17.51 21.30
N VAL A 70 -29.10 -18.37 21.17
CA VAL A 70 -30.33 -18.28 21.96
C VAL A 70 -30.05 -18.32 23.47
N THR A 71 -28.97 -18.99 23.87
CA THR A 71 -28.53 -19.06 25.29
C THR A 71 -27.98 -17.73 25.84
N MET A 72 -27.73 -16.73 24.95
CA MET A 72 -27.16 -15.42 25.29
C MET A 72 -28.21 -14.29 25.08
N VAL A 73 -29.45 -14.51 25.56
CA VAL A 73 -30.52 -13.52 25.43
C VAL A 73 -30.11 -12.19 26.09
N GLY A 74 -30.25 -11.08 25.34
CA GLY A 74 -29.87 -9.74 25.81
C GLY A 74 -28.41 -9.33 25.51
N MET A 75 -27.61 -10.20 24.90
CA MET A 75 -26.23 -9.91 24.46
C MET A 75 -26.20 -9.55 22.96
N SER A 76 -25.23 -8.72 22.58
CA SER A 76 -24.92 -8.40 21.18
C SER A 76 -23.57 -9.00 20.82
N SER A 77 -23.54 -9.78 19.74
CA SER A 77 -22.30 -10.40 19.21
C SER A 77 -21.83 -9.66 17.97
N PHE A 78 -20.53 -9.48 17.84
CA PHE A 78 -19.93 -8.84 16.68
C PHE A 78 -18.52 -9.38 16.38
N ILE A 79 -18.11 -9.28 15.13
CA ILE A 79 -16.75 -9.54 14.68
C ILE A 79 -16.03 -8.20 14.57
N LYS A 80 -14.88 -8.08 15.19
CA LYS A 80 -14.02 -6.90 15.14
C LYS A 80 -12.70 -7.25 14.46
N TYR A 81 -12.30 -6.42 13.51
CA TYR A 81 -11.01 -6.56 12.82
C TYR A 81 -9.97 -5.67 13.49
N GLU A 82 -8.84 -6.25 13.86
CA GLU A 82 -7.72 -5.56 14.51
C GLU A 82 -6.44 -5.70 13.69
N SER A 83 -5.53 -4.72 13.83
CA SER A 83 -4.23 -4.78 13.18
C SER A 83 -3.37 -5.92 13.74
N LYS A 84 -2.56 -6.56 12.88
CA LYS A 84 -1.58 -7.58 13.28
C LYS A 84 -0.37 -7.00 14.02
N GLY A 85 -0.16 -5.68 13.94
CA GLY A 85 0.99 -4.98 14.51
C GLY A 85 2.09 -4.75 13.47
N ASN A 86 3.00 -5.70 13.29
CA ASN A 86 4.11 -5.57 12.35
C ASN A 86 3.92 -6.51 11.14
N ILE A 87 4.07 -5.97 9.93
CA ILE A 87 3.99 -6.70 8.67
C ILE A 87 5.31 -6.61 7.93
N LEU A 88 5.83 -7.74 7.47
CA LEU A 88 6.97 -7.82 6.56
C LEU A 88 6.46 -8.01 5.13
N ILE A 89 6.86 -7.12 4.22
CA ILE A 89 6.60 -7.21 2.78
C ILE A 89 7.91 -7.60 2.10
N ILE A 90 7.94 -8.79 1.49
CA ILE A 90 9.04 -9.26 0.63
C ILE A 90 8.51 -9.27 -0.79
N SER A 91 9.01 -8.37 -1.64
CA SER A 91 8.52 -8.20 -3.00
C SER A 91 9.49 -8.78 -4.05
N PRO A 92 8.93 -9.34 -5.15
CA PRO A 92 9.71 -9.91 -6.23
C PRO A 92 10.23 -8.83 -7.19
N TRP A 93 10.99 -9.26 -8.20
CA TRP A 93 11.64 -8.39 -9.18
C TRP A 93 10.80 -8.09 -10.44
N ASN A 94 9.79 -8.88 -10.75
CA ASN A 94 9.07 -8.81 -12.04
C ASN A 94 8.12 -7.61 -12.17
N TYR A 95 7.48 -7.20 -11.07
CA TYR A 95 6.70 -5.97 -10.92
C TYR A 95 7.10 -5.29 -9.60
N PRO A 96 8.35 -4.81 -9.51
CA PRO A 96 8.96 -4.51 -8.22
C PRO A 96 8.31 -3.32 -7.51
N PHE A 97 7.85 -2.31 -8.24
CA PHE A 97 7.19 -1.16 -7.68
C PHE A 97 5.76 -1.51 -7.24
N GLN A 98 4.96 -2.07 -8.15
CA GLN A 98 3.57 -2.44 -7.89
C GLN A 98 3.44 -3.46 -6.75
N LEU A 99 4.20 -4.55 -6.78
CA LEU A 99 4.11 -5.62 -5.77
C LEU A 99 4.73 -5.24 -4.42
N THR A 100 5.41 -4.10 -4.32
CA THR A 100 5.83 -3.50 -3.05
C THR A 100 4.76 -2.55 -2.52
N ILE A 101 4.25 -1.63 -3.35
CA ILE A 101 3.36 -0.56 -2.89
C ILE A 101 1.92 -1.07 -2.70
N TYR A 102 1.46 -2.02 -3.51
CA TYR A 102 0.13 -2.60 -3.40
C TYR A 102 -0.16 -3.19 -2.00
N PRO A 103 0.61 -4.16 -1.47
CA PRO A 103 0.41 -4.67 -0.13
C PRO A 103 0.69 -3.63 0.97
N LEU A 104 1.59 -2.67 0.74
CA LEU A 104 1.85 -1.58 1.67
C LEU A 104 0.59 -0.74 1.94
N ILE A 105 -0.18 -0.42 0.90
CA ILE A 105 -1.43 0.33 1.03
C ILE A 105 -2.40 -0.38 1.98
N TYR A 106 -2.60 -1.68 1.81
CA TYR A 106 -3.49 -2.46 2.67
C TYR A 106 -2.95 -2.63 4.09
N ALA A 107 -1.64 -2.79 4.25
CA ALA A 107 -1.00 -2.88 5.56
C ALA A 107 -1.16 -1.57 6.36
N ILE A 108 -0.98 -0.41 5.73
CA ILE A 108 -1.23 0.90 6.33
C ILE A 108 -2.73 1.09 6.62
N ALA A 109 -3.60 0.74 5.69
CA ALA A 109 -5.05 0.84 5.85
C ALA A 109 -5.56 0.06 7.07
N SER A 110 -5.05 -1.16 7.27
CA SER A 110 -5.37 -1.99 8.43
C SER A 110 -4.65 -1.58 9.73
N GLY A 111 -3.75 -0.57 9.67
CA GLY A 111 -3.13 0.02 10.87
C GLY A 111 -1.90 -0.69 11.36
N ASN A 112 -1.19 -1.37 10.48
CA ASN A 112 0.06 -2.03 10.82
C ASN A 112 1.28 -1.12 10.62
N ALA A 113 2.34 -1.39 11.37
CA ALA A 113 3.69 -0.97 11.01
C ALA A 113 4.25 -1.93 9.95
N VAL A 114 5.09 -1.42 9.03
CA VAL A 114 5.54 -2.19 7.87
C VAL A 114 7.05 -2.15 7.74
N ILE A 115 7.63 -3.32 7.53
CA ILE A 115 9.00 -3.50 7.10
C ILE A 115 8.97 -3.93 5.63
N ILE A 116 9.70 -3.23 4.78
CA ILE A 116 9.73 -3.50 3.33
C ILE A 116 11.10 -4.04 2.96
N LYS A 117 11.11 -5.21 2.30
CA LYS A 117 12.29 -5.80 1.66
C LYS A 117 12.03 -5.93 0.16
N PRO A 118 12.41 -4.94 -0.64
CA PRO A 118 12.34 -5.03 -2.09
C PRO A 118 13.35 -6.06 -2.63
N SER A 119 13.17 -6.44 -3.90
CA SER A 119 14.10 -7.36 -4.56
C SER A 119 15.44 -6.67 -4.86
N GLU A 120 16.53 -7.29 -4.52
CA GLU A 120 17.90 -6.88 -4.84
C GLU A 120 18.21 -6.93 -6.34
N ILE A 121 17.45 -7.70 -7.12
CA ILE A 121 17.56 -7.80 -8.57
C ILE A 121 17.08 -6.50 -9.24
N ALA A 122 16.03 -5.87 -8.69
CA ALA A 122 15.51 -4.58 -9.16
C ALA A 122 16.11 -3.43 -8.32
N SER A 123 17.40 -3.23 -8.39
CA SER A 123 18.15 -2.36 -7.48
C SER A 123 17.84 -0.87 -7.65
N GLU A 124 17.60 -0.39 -8.87
CA GLU A 124 17.27 1.02 -9.12
C GLU A 124 15.85 1.32 -8.65
N THR A 125 14.89 0.42 -8.91
CA THR A 125 13.52 0.53 -8.40
C THR A 125 13.50 0.47 -6.86
N SER A 126 14.32 -0.38 -6.25
CA SER A 126 14.45 -0.47 -4.80
C SER A 126 14.96 0.83 -4.17
N LYS A 127 15.89 1.53 -4.82
CA LYS A 127 16.37 2.86 -4.38
C LYS A 127 15.24 3.91 -4.46
N VAL A 128 14.46 3.89 -5.53
CA VAL A 128 13.30 4.80 -5.67
C VAL A 128 12.29 4.57 -4.56
N ILE A 129 11.96 3.30 -4.27
CA ILE A 129 11.06 2.94 -3.16
C ILE A 129 11.62 3.43 -1.83
N TYR A 130 12.91 3.23 -1.57
CA TYR A 130 13.56 3.70 -0.35
C TYR A 130 13.44 5.22 -0.18
N ASN A 131 13.80 5.98 -1.23
CA ASN A 131 13.74 7.44 -1.20
C ASN A 131 12.31 7.93 -1.00
N MET A 132 11.33 7.34 -1.67
CA MET A 132 9.91 7.61 -1.49
C MET A 132 9.48 7.38 -0.03
N MET A 133 9.88 6.26 0.58
CA MET A 133 9.54 5.98 1.98
C MET A 133 10.19 6.99 2.94
N GLN A 134 11.43 7.40 2.68
CA GLN A 134 12.09 8.42 3.47
C GLN A 134 11.38 9.78 3.36
N GLU A 135 11.02 10.20 2.15
CA GLU A 135 10.31 11.47 1.93
C GLU A 135 8.93 11.47 2.60
N LEU A 136 8.15 10.40 2.43
CA LEU A 136 6.77 10.37 2.91
C LEU A 136 6.62 10.06 4.40
N PHE A 137 7.60 9.40 5.03
CA PHE A 137 7.46 8.86 6.38
C PHE A 137 8.60 9.19 7.35
N SER A 138 9.63 9.97 6.95
CA SER A 138 10.77 10.33 7.82
C SER A 138 10.40 11.19 9.04
N GLU A 139 9.36 12.01 8.92
CA GLU A 139 8.91 12.91 9.99
C GLU A 139 8.06 12.21 11.06
N MET A 140 7.80 10.91 10.89
CA MET A 140 6.92 10.13 11.76
C MET A 140 7.72 9.16 12.67
N LYS A 141 8.70 9.71 13.38
CA LYS A 141 9.41 8.99 14.46
C LYS A 141 8.69 9.13 15.79
#